data_045643b972d6f3ce8c742e6a279a8911
#
_entry.id   045643b972d6f3ce8c742e6a279a8911
#
_cell.length_a   1.000
_cell.length_b   1.000
_cell.length_c   1.000
_cell.angle_alpha   90.00
_cell.angle_beta   90.00
_cell.angle_gamma   90.00
#
_symmetry.space_group_name_H-M   'P 1'
#
loop_
_entity.id
_entity.type
_entity.pdbx_description
1 polymer ?
#
loop_
_entity_poly.entity_id
_entity_poly.type
_entity_poly.pdbx_seq_one_letter_code
_entity_poly.pdbx_strand_id
1 'polypeptide(L)'
;MKLGYIFGEVGQGLKRNLSMVVSIVLVTFLSLTFVGTAALLQLQIGQMKNYWYDRAQVAVYLCSAYSPAEACPQGEASADVKNAIEAKLKDATLAPYVEKYFFLNHDEAYSQFKEEFASNTITKYVTADQLNETFWVKLQDPKDGPIITQSFSGVAGVEEVRDQRSYLDQIFSILNAASLAAVGIAAV
;
A
#
# COMPACT_ATOMS: atom_id res chain seq x y z
N MET A 1 -45.60 8.00 40.59
CA MET A 1 -46.05 8.08 39.19
C MET A 1 -45.81 6.71 38.56
N LYS A 2 -46.85 6.10 37.95
CA LYS A 2 -46.80 4.70 37.51
C LYS A 2 -46.14 4.65 36.14
N LEU A 3 -44.86 4.22 36.07
CA LEU A 3 -44.12 3.97 34.83
C LEU A 3 -44.92 3.19 33.77
N GLY A 4 -45.77 2.23 34.20
CA GLY A 4 -46.63 1.46 33.32
C GLY A 4 -47.65 2.29 32.53
N TYR A 5 -48.12 3.41 33.07
CA TYR A 5 -49.04 4.31 32.36
C TYR A 5 -48.31 5.03 31.21
N ILE A 6 -47.08 5.53 31.47
CA ILE A 6 -46.28 6.24 30.49
C ILE A 6 -45.92 5.30 29.30
N PHE A 7 -45.49 4.06 29.59
CA PHE A 7 -45.21 3.09 28.54
C PHE A 7 -46.45 2.69 27.72
N GLY A 8 -47.64 2.64 28.36
CA GLY A 8 -48.88 2.38 27.64
C GLY A 8 -49.25 3.50 26.67
N GLU A 9 -49.14 4.75 27.11
CA GLU A 9 -49.46 5.93 26.32
C GLU A 9 -48.50 6.13 25.15
N VAL A 10 -47.16 5.92 25.36
CA VAL A 10 -46.15 5.91 24.32
C VAL A 10 -46.41 4.80 23.31
N GLY A 11 -46.73 3.58 23.78
CA GLY A 11 -47.02 2.46 22.87
C GLY A 11 -48.27 2.68 22.00
N GLN A 12 -49.30 3.35 22.53
CA GLN A 12 -50.48 3.68 21.77
C GLN A 12 -50.23 4.81 20.74
N GLY A 13 -49.40 5.82 21.10
CA GLY A 13 -48.98 6.86 20.20
C GLY A 13 -48.16 6.31 19.03
N LEU A 14 -47.22 5.39 19.29
CA LEU A 14 -46.42 4.69 18.31
C LEU A 14 -47.28 3.87 17.32
N LYS A 15 -48.24 3.11 17.80
CA LYS A 15 -49.17 2.33 16.96
C LYS A 15 -50.06 3.20 16.06
N ARG A 16 -50.46 4.38 16.53
CA ARG A 16 -51.30 5.31 15.76
C ARG A 16 -50.54 5.97 14.61
N ASN A 17 -49.20 6.11 14.72
CA ASN A 17 -48.36 6.72 13.74
C ASN A 17 -47.29 5.74 13.21
N LEU A 18 -47.66 4.50 12.97
CA LEU A 18 -46.74 3.40 12.66
C LEU A 18 -45.84 3.69 11.44
N SER A 19 -46.39 4.32 10.41
CA SER A 19 -45.62 4.69 9.20
C SER A 19 -44.49 5.66 9.51
N MET A 20 -44.75 6.69 10.32
CA MET A 20 -43.74 7.66 10.74
C MET A 20 -42.67 6.99 11.63
N VAL A 21 -43.06 6.13 12.54
CA VAL A 21 -42.14 5.38 13.40
C VAL A 21 -41.25 4.48 12.60
N VAL A 22 -41.78 3.72 11.63
CA VAL A 22 -41.02 2.85 10.76
C VAL A 22 -39.99 3.65 9.93
N SER A 23 -40.41 4.80 9.37
CA SER A 23 -39.50 5.67 8.61
C SER A 23 -38.33 6.18 9.46
N ILE A 24 -38.62 6.64 10.70
CA ILE A 24 -37.57 7.13 11.60
C ILE A 24 -36.63 5.99 11.99
N VAL A 25 -37.15 4.81 12.31
CA VAL A 25 -36.33 3.64 12.67
C VAL A 25 -35.43 3.22 11.49
N LEU A 26 -35.99 3.18 10.28
CA LEU A 26 -35.20 2.83 9.09
C LEU A 26 -34.07 3.83 8.81
N VAL A 27 -34.37 5.13 8.85
CA VAL A 27 -33.36 6.17 8.62
C VAL A 27 -32.27 6.10 9.69
N THR A 28 -32.66 6.01 10.95
CA THR A 28 -31.72 5.90 12.07
C THR A 28 -30.86 4.65 11.96
N PHE A 29 -31.47 3.51 11.62
CA PHE A 29 -30.75 2.26 11.42
C PHE A 29 -29.71 2.38 10.30
N LEU A 30 -30.08 2.92 9.14
CA LEU A 30 -29.17 3.14 8.02
C LEU A 30 -28.02 4.08 8.41
N SER A 31 -28.34 5.22 9.04
CA SER A 31 -27.31 6.18 9.48
C SER A 31 -26.32 5.55 10.46
N LEU A 32 -26.81 4.83 11.48
CA LEU A 32 -25.95 4.15 12.44
C LEU A 32 -25.12 3.04 11.80
N THR A 33 -25.66 2.34 10.80
CA THR A 33 -24.91 1.33 10.04
C THR A 33 -23.76 1.96 9.28
N PHE A 34 -23.98 3.09 8.60
CA PHE A 34 -22.90 3.81 7.89
C PHE A 34 -21.83 4.32 8.84
N VAL A 35 -22.20 4.95 9.93
CA VAL A 35 -21.26 5.44 10.95
C VAL A 35 -20.47 4.27 11.57
N GLY A 36 -21.14 3.19 11.95
CA GLY A 36 -20.49 2.00 12.51
C GLY A 36 -19.50 1.37 11.53
N THR A 37 -19.90 1.22 10.26
CA THR A 37 -19.03 0.69 9.21
C THR A 37 -17.83 1.60 8.99
N ALA A 38 -18.01 2.91 8.93
CA ALA A 38 -16.92 3.86 8.77
C ALA A 38 -15.93 3.81 9.95
N ALA A 39 -16.41 3.70 11.17
CA ALA A 39 -15.57 3.56 12.36
C ALA A 39 -14.74 2.26 12.32
N LEU A 40 -15.35 1.14 11.96
CA LEU A 40 -14.65 -0.13 11.80
C LEU A 40 -13.59 -0.08 10.70
N LEU A 41 -13.93 0.52 9.55
CA LEU A 41 -12.98 0.73 8.46
C LEU A 41 -11.77 1.56 8.90
N GLN A 42 -11.97 2.64 9.65
CA GLN A 42 -10.86 3.47 10.14
C GLN A 42 -9.93 2.68 11.08
N LEU A 43 -10.48 1.86 11.96
CA LEU A 43 -9.67 0.99 12.83
C LEU A 43 -8.87 -0.03 12.02
N GLN A 44 -9.50 -0.67 11.03
CA GLN A 44 -8.82 -1.63 10.15
C GLN A 44 -7.73 -0.97 9.29
N ILE A 45 -8.00 0.20 8.71
CA ILE A 45 -7.01 0.97 7.95
C ILE A 45 -5.79 1.26 8.82
N GLY A 46 -5.98 1.69 10.07
CA GLY A 46 -4.88 1.95 11.00
C GLY A 46 -4.00 0.72 11.24
N GLN A 47 -4.62 -0.43 11.50
CA GLN A 47 -3.90 -1.70 11.71
C GLN A 47 -3.17 -2.15 10.43
N MET A 48 -3.84 -2.08 9.28
CA MET A 48 -3.24 -2.43 7.99
C MET A 48 -2.05 -1.54 7.65
N LYS A 49 -2.16 -0.23 7.88
CA LYS A 49 -1.06 0.72 7.63
C LYS A 49 0.20 0.29 8.38
N ASN A 50 0.11 0.06 9.68
CA ASN A 50 1.25 -0.34 10.49
C ASN A 50 1.87 -1.65 9.98
N TYR A 51 1.03 -2.65 9.70
CA TYR A 51 1.49 -3.94 9.21
C TYR A 51 2.21 -3.88 7.85
N TRP A 52 1.65 -3.14 6.89
CA TRP A 52 2.19 -3.06 5.54
C TRP A 52 3.36 -2.09 5.45
N TYR A 53 3.33 -0.99 6.19
CA TYR A 53 4.43 -0.02 6.18
C TYR A 53 5.71 -0.61 6.79
N ASP A 54 5.59 -1.44 7.82
CA ASP A 54 6.73 -2.14 8.41
C ASP A 54 7.42 -3.10 7.43
N ARG A 55 6.70 -3.53 6.39
CA ARG A 55 7.18 -4.44 5.35
C ARG A 55 7.52 -3.76 4.03
N ALA A 56 7.11 -2.52 3.86
CA ALA A 56 7.38 -1.78 2.65
C ALA A 56 8.89 -1.56 2.48
N GLN A 57 9.35 -1.82 1.27
CA GLN A 57 10.75 -1.70 0.89
C GLN A 57 10.87 -0.77 -0.32
N VAL A 58 12.05 -0.21 -0.50
CA VAL A 58 12.39 0.50 -1.73
C VAL A 58 13.17 -0.44 -2.63
N ALA A 59 12.66 -0.66 -3.84
CA ALA A 59 13.32 -1.47 -4.86
C ALA A 59 14.10 -0.56 -5.80
N VAL A 60 15.40 -0.79 -5.91
CA VAL A 60 16.27 -0.14 -6.88
C VAL A 60 16.51 -1.15 -8.01
N TYR A 61 15.76 -1.01 -9.11
CA TYR A 61 15.88 -1.85 -10.29
C TYR A 61 17.07 -1.43 -11.12
N LEU A 62 17.95 -2.37 -11.41
CA LEU A 62 19.11 -2.13 -12.27
C LEU A 62 18.75 -2.30 -13.73
N CYS A 63 19.51 -1.66 -14.60
CA CYS A 63 19.41 -1.84 -16.03
C CYS A 63 19.73 -3.30 -16.41
N SER A 64 18.83 -3.90 -17.20
CA SER A 64 19.02 -5.19 -17.86
C SER A 64 19.35 -5.00 -19.34
N ALA A 65 19.71 -6.07 -20.03
CA ALA A 65 19.93 -6.05 -21.48
C ALA A 65 18.68 -5.64 -22.29
N TYR A 66 17.51 -5.76 -21.69
CA TYR A 66 16.20 -5.47 -22.31
C TYR A 66 15.57 -4.16 -21.81
N SER A 67 16.24 -3.44 -20.94
CA SER A 67 15.76 -2.15 -20.42
C SER A 67 15.66 -1.10 -21.53
N PRO A 68 14.70 -0.16 -21.46
CA PRO A 68 14.56 0.91 -22.44
C PRO A 68 15.82 1.76 -22.53
N ALA A 69 16.29 2.04 -23.74
CA ALA A 69 17.51 2.81 -23.98
C ALA A 69 17.45 4.25 -23.40
N GLU A 70 16.24 4.79 -23.20
CA GLU A 70 16.02 6.10 -22.58
C GLU A 70 16.43 6.11 -21.11
N ALA A 71 16.13 5.04 -20.39
CA ALA A 71 16.50 4.88 -18.97
C ALA A 71 17.89 4.27 -18.82
N CYS A 72 18.28 3.37 -19.72
CA CYS A 72 19.50 2.57 -19.68
C CYS A 72 20.36 2.73 -20.95
N PRO A 73 20.91 3.93 -21.22
CA PRO A 73 21.67 4.19 -22.46
C PRO A 73 22.96 3.40 -22.55
N GLN A 74 23.48 2.87 -21.45
CA GLN A 74 24.71 2.07 -21.40
C GLN A 74 24.42 0.55 -21.39
N GLY A 75 23.14 0.15 -21.51
CA GLY A 75 22.71 -1.24 -21.41
C GLY A 75 22.75 -1.78 -19.98
N GLU A 76 23.00 -3.07 -19.84
CA GLU A 76 22.99 -3.78 -18.56
C GLU A 76 24.00 -3.21 -17.54
N ALA A 77 23.59 -3.18 -16.26
CA ALA A 77 24.41 -2.67 -15.17
C ALA A 77 25.66 -3.54 -14.94
N SER A 78 26.84 -2.96 -15.09
CA SER A 78 28.11 -3.64 -14.86
C SER A 78 28.35 -3.96 -13.39
N ALA A 79 29.29 -4.87 -13.13
CA ALA A 79 29.70 -5.20 -11.75
C ALA A 79 30.19 -3.97 -10.98
N ASP A 80 30.87 -3.02 -11.64
CA ASP A 80 31.34 -1.78 -11.02
C ASP A 80 30.18 -0.89 -10.58
N VAL A 81 29.12 -0.81 -11.39
CA VAL A 81 27.89 -0.08 -11.05
C VAL A 81 27.20 -0.72 -9.84
N LYS A 82 27.08 -2.06 -9.83
CA LYS A 82 26.50 -2.80 -8.68
C LYS A 82 27.28 -2.53 -7.40
N ASN A 83 28.61 -2.60 -7.46
CA ASN A 83 29.49 -2.29 -6.32
C ASN A 83 29.37 -0.83 -5.87
N ALA A 84 29.22 0.12 -6.79
CA ALA A 84 29.06 1.54 -6.46
C ALA A 84 27.71 1.80 -5.77
N ILE A 85 26.63 1.14 -6.20
CA ILE A 85 25.31 1.23 -5.58
C ILE A 85 25.38 0.65 -4.16
N GLU A 86 25.99 -0.52 -4.01
CA GLU A 86 26.17 -1.15 -2.70
C GLU A 86 27.00 -0.28 -1.75
N ALA A 87 28.12 0.28 -2.23
CA ALA A 87 28.95 1.22 -1.45
C ALA A 87 28.15 2.44 -1.02
N LYS A 88 27.29 2.98 -1.89
CA LYS A 88 26.47 4.14 -1.58
C LYS A 88 25.39 3.81 -0.53
N LEU A 89 24.83 2.60 -0.53
CA LEU A 89 23.89 2.15 0.52
C LEU A 89 24.57 2.04 1.89
N LYS A 90 25.88 1.75 1.92
CA LYS A 90 26.70 1.65 3.14
C LYS A 90 27.32 2.98 3.57
N ASP A 91 27.25 4.00 2.73
CA ASP A 91 27.86 5.32 3.01
C ASP A 91 27.20 5.99 4.23
N ALA A 92 27.98 6.75 4.97
CA ALA A 92 27.53 7.46 6.17
C ALA A 92 26.30 8.36 5.96
N THR A 93 26.05 8.77 4.73
CA THR A 93 24.89 9.58 4.34
C THR A 93 23.59 8.78 4.33
N LEU A 94 23.61 7.52 3.86
CA LEU A 94 22.41 6.67 3.69
C LEU A 94 22.30 5.59 4.76
N ALA A 95 23.41 5.11 5.30
CA ALA A 95 23.43 4.06 6.33
C ALA A 95 22.46 4.29 7.52
N PRO A 96 22.26 5.53 8.03
CA PRO A 96 21.32 5.77 9.12
C PRO A 96 19.86 5.50 8.77
N TYR A 97 19.50 5.52 7.49
CA TYR A 97 18.13 5.29 7.01
C TYR A 97 17.88 3.84 6.62
N VAL A 98 18.94 3.06 6.36
CA VAL A 98 18.86 1.67 5.89
C VAL A 98 18.92 0.70 7.07
N GLU A 99 17.87 -0.08 7.29
CA GLU A 99 17.89 -1.19 8.26
C GLU A 99 18.69 -2.37 7.71
N LYS A 100 18.38 -2.77 6.49
CA LYS A 100 19.07 -3.82 5.75
C LYS A 100 18.77 -3.71 4.26
N TYR A 101 19.63 -4.28 3.46
CA TYR A 101 19.38 -4.45 2.02
C TYR A 101 19.77 -5.87 1.60
N PHE A 102 19.25 -6.31 0.49
CA PHE A 102 19.65 -7.55 -0.17
C PHE A 102 19.61 -7.35 -1.68
N PHE A 103 20.50 -8.03 -2.34
CA PHE A 103 20.62 -8.02 -3.79
C PHE A 103 19.95 -9.25 -4.35
N LEU A 104 19.10 -9.08 -5.33
CA LEU A 104 18.41 -10.13 -6.06
C LEU A 104 19.01 -10.18 -7.47
N ASN A 105 19.67 -11.26 -7.81
CA ASN A 105 20.22 -11.47 -9.15
C ASN A 105 19.16 -12.00 -10.13
N HIS A 106 19.50 -12.11 -11.42
CA HIS A 106 18.60 -12.59 -12.47
C HIS A 106 17.99 -13.97 -12.17
N ASP A 107 18.79 -14.93 -11.69
CA ASP A 107 18.35 -16.29 -11.43
C ASP A 107 17.37 -16.35 -10.25
N GLU A 108 17.68 -15.61 -9.20
CA GLU A 108 16.81 -15.49 -8.02
C GLU A 108 15.51 -14.76 -8.37
N ALA A 109 15.57 -13.67 -9.15
CA ALA A 109 14.41 -12.95 -9.65
C ALA A 109 13.52 -13.88 -10.51
N TYR A 110 14.15 -14.68 -11.37
CA TYR A 110 13.43 -15.64 -12.21
C TYR A 110 12.80 -16.77 -11.39
N SER A 111 13.46 -17.23 -10.35
CA SER A 111 12.91 -18.24 -9.45
C SER A 111 11.68 -17.73 -8.71
N GLN A 112 11.74 -16.51 -8.16
CA GLN A 112 10.60 -15.86 -7.53
C GLN A 112 9.45 -15.63 -8.52
N PHE A 113 9.77 -15.15 -9.73
CA PHE A 113 8.78 -14.95 -10.79
C PHE A 113 8.05 -16.26 -11.13
N LYS A 114 8.77 -17.37 -11.24
CA LYS A 114 8.16 -18.69 -11.51
C LYS A 114 7.29 -19.17 -10.37
N GLU A 115 7.65 -18.92 -9.13
CA GLU A 115 6.84 -19.29 -7.97
C GLU A 115 5.54 -18.45 -7.92
N GLU A 116 5.65 -17.13 -8.10
CA GLU A 116 4.52 -16.22 -8.04
C GLU A 116 3.52 -16.45 -9.18
N PHE A 117 4.02 -16.72 -10.38
CA PHE A 117 3.20 -16.93 -11.59
C PHE A 117 3.14 -18.41 -12.03
N ALA A 118 3.28 -19.37 -11.12
CA ALA A 118 3.37 -20.80 -11.42
C ALA A 118 2.22 -21.34 -12.29
N SER A 119 1.02 -20.78 -12.14
CA SER A 119 -0.18 -21.17 -12.93
C SER A 119 -0.36 -20.35 -14.21
N ASN A 120 0.50 -19.38 -14.49
CA ASN A 120 0.36 -18.47 -15.63
C ASN A 120 1.27 -18.90 -16.79
N THR A 121 0.71 -18.91 -18.00
CA THR A 121 1.46 -19.27 -19.23
C THR A 121 2.62 -18.33 -19.52
N ILE A 122 2.64 -17.11 -18.97
CA ILE A 122 3.69 -16.12 -19.17
C ILE A 122 5.08 -16.65 -18.72
N THR A 123 5.13 -17.54 -17.74
CA THR A 123 6.38 -18.14 -17.26
C THR A 123 7.17 -18.91 -18.33
N LYS A 124 6.53 -19.27 -19.43
CA LYS A 124 7.16 -19.97 -20.57
C LYS A 124 7.88 -19.04 -21.52
N TYR A 125 7.60 -17.75 -21.46
CA TYR A 125 8.09 -16.75 -22.42
C TYR A 125 9.09 -15.78 -21.80
N VAL A 126 9.19 -15.74 -20.49
CA VAL A 126 10.13 -14.89 -19.75
C VAL A 126 11.38 -15.71 -19.43
N THR A 127 12.54 -15.10 -19.64
CA THR A 127 13.86 -15.66 -19.31
C THR A 127 14.51 -14.86 -18.18
N ALA A 128 15.52 -15.42 -17.50
CA ALA A 128 16.15 -14.78 -16.35
C ALA A 128 16.76 -13.42 -16.70
N ASP A 129 17.40 -13.31 -17.86
CA ASP A 129 18.05 -12.12 -18.39
C ASP A 129 17.09 -10.96 -18.75
N GLN A 130 15.79 -11.24 -18.86
CA GLN A 130 14.73 -10.24 -19.06
C GLN A 130 14.26 -9.58 -17.75
N LEU A 131 14.61 -10.18 -16.61
CA LEU A 131 14.24 -9.65 -15.31
C LEU A 131 15.37 -8.79 -14.76
N ASN A 132 15.03 -7.62 -14.23
CA ASN A 132 16.02 -6.72 -13.67
C ASN A 132 16.60 -7.29 -12.37
N GLU A 133 17.90 -7.22 -12.25
CA GLU A 133 18.53 -7.35 -10.93
C GLU A 133 18.10 -6.18 -10.05
N THR A 134 17.93 -6.43 -8.77
CA THR A 134 17.30 -5.46 -7.88
C THR A 134 17.98 -5.41 -6.52
N PHE A 135 18.26 -4.20 -6.02
CA PHE A 135 18.55 -4.01 -4.61
C PHE A 135 17.23 -3.70 -3.88
N TRP A 136 16.87 -4.58 -2.97
CA TRP A 136 15.76 -4.37 -2.05
C TRP A 136 16.27 -3.73 -0.77
N VAL A 137 15.80 -2.54 -0.48
CA VAL A 137 16.24 -1.74 0.66
C VAL A 137 15.11 -1.63 1.67
N LYS A 138 15.30 -2.21 2.85
CA LYS A 138 14.42 -2.01 3.98
C LYS A 138 14.93 -0.83 4.81
N LEU A 139 14.03 0.10 5.12
CA LEU A 139 14.34 1.33 5.84
C LEU A 139 14.10 1.18 7.34
N GLN A 140 14.83 1.96 8.14
CA GLN A 140 14.59 2.13 9.58
C GLN A 140 13.21 2.76 9.83
N ASP A 141 12.89 3.86 9.14
CA ASP A 141 11.54 4.44 9.07
C ASP A 141 11.06 4.39 7.60
N PRO A 142 9.94 3.73 7.31
CA PRO A 142 9.37 3.69 5.97
C PRO A 142 9.08 5.06 5.35
N LYS A 143 9.03 6.13 6.16
CA LYS A 143 8.83 7.51 5.68
C LYS A 143 10.04 8.06 4.93
N ASP A 144 11.20 7.45 5.12
CA ASP A 144 12.45 7.88 4.50
C ASP A 144 12.62 7.33 3.07
N GLY A 145 11.61 6.62 2.53
CA GLY A 145 11.58 6.13 1.13
C GLY A 145 12.00 7.17 0.08
N PRO A 146 11.51 8.41 0.15
CA PRO A 146 11.93 9.46 -0.76
C PRO A 146 13.43 9.76 -0.75
N ILE A 147 14.14 9.55 0.36
CA ILE A 147 15.59 9.76 0.48
C ILE A 147 16.33 8.77 -0.43
N ILE A 148 15.95 7.49 -0.36
CA ILE A 148 16.52 6.45 -1.22
C ILE A 148 16.15 6.69 -2.68
N THR A 149 14.88 6.99 -2.95
CA THR A 149 14.41 7.28 -4.30
C THR A 149 15.20 8.43 -4.93
N GLN A 150 15.38 9.55 -4.24
CA GLN A 150 16.15 10.69 -4.74
C GLN A 150 17.64 10.37 -4.90
N SER A 151 18.19 9.52 -4.03
CA SER A 151 19.62 9.17 -4.07
C SER A 151 19.97 8.28 -5.24
N PHE A 152 19.04 7.45 -5.72
CA PHE A 152 19.31 6.49 -6.79
C PHE A 152 18.59 6.78 -8.11
N SER A 153 17.57 7.64 -8.13
CA SER A 153 16.94 8.05 -9.40
C SER A 153 17.92 8.79 -10.29
N GLY A 154 18.02 8.37 -11.54
CA GLY A 154 18.92 8.94 -12.54
C GLY A 154 20.40 8.57 -12.35
N VAL A 155 20.73 7.66 -11.46
CA VAL A 155 22.08 7.09 -11.35
C VAL A 155 22.33 6.14 -12.53
N ALA A 156 23.48 6.25 -13.16
CA ALA A 156 23.85 5.39 -14.30
C ALA A 156 23.76 3.90 -13.88
N GLY A 157 23.07 3.10 -14.69
CA GLY A 157 22.83 1.67 -14.43
C GLY A 157 21.64 1.38 -13.53
N VAL A 158 20.91 2.41 -13.06
CA VAL A 158 19.62 2.27 -12.41
C VAL A 158 18.53 2.59 -13.41
N GLU A 159 17.63 1.64 -13.65
CA GLU A 159 16.48 1.82 -14.53
C GLU A 159 15.37 2.59 -13.83
N GLU A 160 14.99 2.12 -12.66
CA GLU A 160 13.90 2.70 -11.89
C GLU A 160 14.08 2.46 -10.38
N VAL A 161 13.57 3.38 -9.58
CA VAL A 161 13.47 3.21 -8.13
C VAL A 161 12.00 3.26 -7.73
N ARG A 162 11.52 2.19 -7.11
CA ARG A 162 10.12 2.07 -6.66
C ARG A 162 10.04 2.01 -5.14
N ASP A 163 9.39 2.98 -4.56
CA ASP A 163 8.99 2.96 -3.17
C ASP A 163 7.63 2.28 -3.04
N GLN A 164 7.61 1.07 -2.48
CA GLN A 164 6.36 0.31 -2.27
C GLN A 164 5.37 1.05 -1.38
N ARG A 165 5.85 1.90 -0.46
CA ARG A 165 4.99 2.69 0.41
C ARG A 165 4.14 3.69 -0.36
N SER A 166 4.68 4.31 -1.40
CA SER A 166 3.94 5.31 -2.19
C SER A 166 2.65 4.74 -2.79
N TYR A 167 2.67 3.47 -3.21
CA TYR A 167 1.47 2.77 -3.69
C TYR A 167 0.48 2.48 -2.55
N LEU A 168 0.99 2.10 -1.38
CA LEU A 168 0.16 1.88 -0.20
C LEU A 168 -0.52 3.18 0.25
N ASP A 169 0.19 4.30 0.26
CA ASP A 169 -0.36 5.61 0.60
C ASP A 169 -1.52 6.00 -0.33
N GLN A 170 -1.41 5.71 -1.62
CA GLN A 170 -2.48 5.96 -2.59
C GLN A 170 -3.72 5.11 -2.28
N ILE A 171 -3.56 3.81 -2.04
CA ILE A 171 -4.65 2.90 -1.67
C ILE A 171 -5.33 3.36 -0.38
N PHE A 172 -4.55 3.66 0.66
CA PHE A 172 -5.10 4.11 1.93
C PHE A 172 -5.77 5.48 1.86
N SER A 173 -5.34 6.37 0.97
CA SER A 173 -6.01 7.65 0.73
C SER A 173 -7.41 7.46 0.14
N ILE A 174 -7.57 6.53 -0.81
CA ILE A 174 -8.86 6.18 -1.40
C ILE A 174 -9.80 5.57 -0.34
N LEU A 175 -9.29 4.64 0.47
CA LEU A 175 -10.08 4.02 1.54
C LEU A 175 -10.53 5.05 2.58
N ASN A 176 -9.67 5.99 2.93
CA ASN A 176 -10.00 7.07 3.85
C ASN A 176 -11.06 8.01 3.28
N ALA A 177 -10.95 8.39 2.00
CA ALA A 177 -11.95 9.20 1.31
C ALA A 177 -13.31 8.50 1.26
N ALA A 178 -13.36 7.19 0.98
CA ALA A 178 -14.59 6.41 0.99
C ALA A 178 -15.23 6.37 2.39
N SER A 179 -14.42 6.21 3.44
CA SER A 179 -14.90 6.23 4.82
C SER A 179 -15.50 7.60 5.20
N LEU A 180 -14.85 8.70 4.82
CA LEU A 180 -15.38 10.05 5.06
C LEU A 180 -16.68 10.33 4.29
N ALA A 181 -16.77 9.84 3.06
CA ALA A 181 -18.00 9.94 2.26
C ALA A 181 -19.17 9.21 2.94
N ALA A 182 -18.92 8.01 3.50
CA ALA A 182 -19.94 7.25 4.23
C ALA A 182 -20.47 8.01 5.47
N VAL A 183 -19.58 8.67 6.20
CA VAL A 183 -19.97 9.53 7.34
C VAL A 183 -20.77 10.74 6.86
N GLY A 184 -20.36 11.38 5.76
CA GLY A 184 -21.08 12.50 5.16
C GLY A 184 -22.51 12.14 4.74
N ILE A 185 -22.69 10.98 4.11
CA ILE A 185 -24.03 10.47 3.74
C ILE A 185 -24.90 10.19 4.98
N ALA A 186 -24.30 9.67 6.05
CA ALA A 186 -25.03 9.38 7.29
C ALA A 186 -25.46 10.64 8.06
N ALA A 187 -24.81 11.79 7.81
CA ALA A 187 -25.10 13.06 8.48
C ALA A 187 -26.21 13.88 7.80
N VAL A 188 -26.65 13.53 6.59
CA VAL A 188 -27.75 14.15 5.83
C VAL A 188 -29.06 13.43 6.10
#